data_58f91a6d3b5d4092e3b514af7ae35eaf
#
_entry.id   58f91a6d3b5d4092e3b514af7ae35eaf
#
_cell.length_a   1.000
_cell.length_b   1.000
_cell.length_c   1.000
_cell.angle_alpha   90.00
_cell.angle_beta   90.00
_cell.angle_gamma   90.00
#
_symmetry.space_group_name_H-M   'P 1'
#
loop_
_entity.id
_entity.type
_entity.pdbx_description
1 polymer ?
#
loop_
_entity_poly.entity_id
_entity_poly.type
_entity_poly.pdbx_seq_one_letter_code
_entity_poly.pdbx_strand_id
1 'polypeptide(L)'
;GLAPDRNSYRVKGEVGLGFDISQRLYGVATIGYLTRKYRDQVPQLRDVSSLSYNINLLWNPTEYLTVRVNGLRDIQETASPLVAGDQFTRGTVAVDYVPTPALLFTASANAVHYNPVGVTTGNATEYGGSLLGRYRLNRRWSVTSRVSYNGRDTNSPIDSFDGIWVSMGIVLTL
;
A
#
# COMPACT_ATOMS: atom_id res chain seq x y z
N GLY A 1 -37.32 5.42 -7.59
CA GLY A 1 -36.35 6.35 -8.16
C GLY A 1 -35.20 5.56 -8.75
N LEU A 2 -34.71 5.99 -9.91
CA LEU A 2 -33.51 5.40 -10.51
C LEU A 2 -32.33 5.72 -9.59
N ALA A 3 -31.39 4.77 -9.45
CA ALA A 3 -30.16 5.01 -8.71
C ALA A 3 -29.40 6.18 -9.38
N PRO A 4 -28.75 7.08 -8.61
CA PRO A 4 -28.00 8.18 -9.17
C PRO A 4 -26.88 7.68 -10.09
N ASP A 5 -26.67 8.41 -11.19
CA ASP A 5 -25.58 8.11 -12.13
C ASP A 5 -24.24 8.40 -11.46
N ARG A 6 -23.42 7.38 -11.28
CA ARG A 6 -22.09 7.45 -10.65
C ARG A 6 -20.99 7.83 -11.63
N ASN A 7 -21.34 8.22 -12.85
CA ASN A 7 -20.36 8.68 -13.81
C ASN A 7 -19.58 9.87 -13.23
N SER A 8 -18.29 9.74 -13.19
CA SER A 8 -17.37 10.75 -12.68
C SER A 8 -16.21 10.97 -13.63
N TYR A 9 -15.64 12.15 -13.65
CA TYR A 9 -14.35 12.38 -14.27
C TYR A 9 -13.33 12.79 -13.24
N ARG A 10 -12.12 12.33 -13.45
CA ARG A 10 -10.96 12.55 -12.58
C ARG A 10 -9.94 13.41 -13.32
N VAL A 11 -9.52 14.50 -12.68
CA VAL A 11 -8.41 15.33 -13.13
C VAL A 11 -7.32 15.28 -12.06
N LYS A 12 -6.08 14.99 -12.45
CA LYS A 12 -4.93 14.94 -11.57
C LYS A 12 -3.79 15.72 -12.23
N GLY A 13 -3.27 16.70 -11.53
CA GLY A 13 -2.03 17.39 -11.88
C GLY A 13 -0.94 17.00 -10.91
N GLU A 14 0.22 16.57 -11.39
CA GLU A 14 1.35 16.16 -10.56
C GLU A 14 2.64 16.78 -11.07
N VAL A 15 3.53 17.07 -10.14
CA VAL A 15 4.94 17.38 -10.38
C VAL A 15 5.79 16.40 -9.58
N GLY A 16 6.94 16.05 -10.09
CA GLY A 16 7.79 15.08 -9.41
C GLY A 16 9.26 15.31 -9.68
N LEU A 17 10.06 14.73 -8.80
CA LEU A 17 11.51 14.71 -8.87
C LEU A 17 11.97 13.25 -8.84
N GLY A 18 12.75 12.87 -9.82
CA GLY A 18 13.61 11.70 -9.74
C GLY A 18 14.95 12.14 -9.15
N PHE A 19 15.46 11.38 -8.21
CA PHE A 19 16.75 11.66 -7.59
C PHE A 19 17.61 10.40 -7.57
N ASP A 20 18.88 10.60 -7.85
CA ASP A 20 19.96 9.63 -7.73
C ASP A 20 21.04 10.29 -6.90
N ILE A 21 20.89 10.20 -5.57
CA ILE A 21 21.77 10.88 -4.62
C ILE A 21 23.13 10.16 -4.57
N SER A 22 23.13 8.87 -4.81
CA SER A 22 24.33 8.04 -4.87
C SER A 22 24.00 6.73 -5.59
N GLN A 23 25.03 5.97 -5.98
CA GLN A 23 24.84 4.60 -6.52
C GLN A 23 24.06 3.67 -5.60
N ARG A 24 23.82 4.09 -4.35
CA ARG A 24 23.13 3.31 -3.31
C ARG A 24 21.77 3.84 -2.92
N LEU A 25 21.43 5.08 -3.28
CA LEU A 25 20.17 5.72 -2.89
C LEU A 25 19.57 6.45 -4.09
N TYR A 26 18.46 5.95 -4.56
CA TYR A 26 17.70 6.55 -5.66
C TYR A 26 16.20 6.41 -5.44
N GLY A 27 15.45 7.26 -6.10
CA GLY A 27 14.01 7.24 -5.96
C GLY A 27 13.29 8.25 -6.82
N VAL A 28 11.98 8.24 -6.68
CA VAL A 28 11.06 9.19 -7.31
C VAL A 28 10.07 9.65 -6.25
N ALA A 29 9.85 10.94 -6.18
CA ALA A 29 8.79 11.53 -5.38
C ALA A 29 7.94 12.44 -6.25
N THR A 30 6.62 12.23 -6.23
CA THR A 30 5.65 13.08 -6.89
C THR A 30 4.67 13.65 -5.88
N ILE A 31 4.25 14.87 -6.11
CA ILE A 31 3.18 15.52 -5.36
C ILE A 31 2.21 16.15 -6.35
N GLY A 32 0.95 16.09 -6.07
CA GLY A 32 -0.07 16.60 -6.96
C GLY A 32 -1.37 16.90 -6.26
N TYR A 33 -2.28 17.41 -7.03
CA TYR A 33 -3.64 17.68 -6.60
C TYR A 33 -4.61 16.93 -7.51
N LEU A 34 -5.53 16.22 -6.91
CA LEU A 34 -6.52 15.39 -7.58
C LEU A 34 -7.90 15.92 -7.27
N THR A 35 -8.70 16.08 -8.32
CA THR A 35 -10.12 16.41 -8.21
C THR A 35 -10.93 15.36 -8.95
N ARG A 36 -11.98 14.87 -8.29
CA ARG A 36 -13.00 14.02 -8.90
C ARG A 36 -14.33 14.73 -8.85
N LYS A 37 -14.99 14.86 -9.99
CA LYS A 37 -16.29 15.47 -10.12
C LYS A 37 -17.32 14.46 -10.58
N TYR A 38 -18.45 14.41 -9.90
CA TYR A 38 -19.57 13.55 -10.24
C TYR A 38 -20.57 14.30 -11.13
N ARG A 39 -21.17 13.58 -12.08
CA ARG A 39 -22.15 14.14 -12.99
C ARG A 39 -23.45 14.51 -12.28
N ASP A 40 -23.93 13.58 -11.43
CA ASP A 40 -25.10 13.79 -10.58
C ASP A 40 -24.66 14.18 -9.18
N GLN A 41 -24.93 15.41 -8.78
CA GLN A 41 -24.64 15.87 -7.44
C GLN A 41 -25.83 15.56 -6.51
N VAL A 42 -25.70 14.48 -5.77
CA VAL A 42 -26.60 14.14 -4.66
C VAL A 42 -25.81 14.21 -3.35
N PRO A 43 -26.47 14.29 -2.19
CA PRO A 43 -25.74 14.41 -0.91
C PRO A 43 -24.65 13.36 -0.70
N GLN A 44 -24.78 12.17 -1.30
CA GLN A 44 -23.84 11.05 -1.21
C GLN A 44 -22.69 11.15 -2.22
N LEU A 45 -22.88 11.84 -3.36
CA LEU A 45 -21.92 11.98 -4.46
C LEU A 45 -21.48 13.43 -4.59
N ARG A 46 -20.63 13.89 -3.69
CA ARG A 46 -20.05 15.24 -3.75
C ARG A 46 -18.70 15.19 -4.46
N ASP A 47 -18.35 16.29 -5.10
CA ASP A 47 -17.01 16.48 -5.65
C ASP A 47 -15.96 16.33 -4.55
N VAL A 48 -14.92 15.57 -4.87
CA VAL A 48 -13.83 15.27 -3.94
C VAL A 48 -12.52 15.79 -4.50
N SER A 49 -11.83 16.55 -3.68
CA SER A 49 -10.50 17.04 -4.02
C SER A 49 -9.52 16.72 -2.90
N SER A 50 -8.32 16.30 -3.26
CA SER A 50 -7.30 15.91 -2.30
C SER A 50 -5.90 16.15 -2.83
N LEU A 51 -5.00 16.40 -1.90
CA LEU A 51 -3.57 16.24 -2.14
C LEU A 51 -3.25 14.78 -2.45
N SER A 52 -2.52 14.52 -3.51
CA SER A 52 -1.97 13.22 -3.85
C SER A 52 -0.45 13.25 -3.75
N TYR A 53 0.15 12.15 -3.37
CA TYR A 53 1.59 11.96 -3.46
C TYR A 53 1.93 10.50 -3.72
N ASN A 54 3.08 10.30 -4.36
CA ASN A 54 3.67 8.99 -4.54
C ASN A 54 5.17 9.11 -4.30
N ILE A 55 5.68 8.27 -3.41
CA ILE A 55 7.09 8.21 -3.04
C ILE A 55 7.55 6.78 -3.23
N ASN A 56 8.63 6.60 -3.99
CA ASN A 56 9.30 5.32 -4.15
C ASN A 56 10.77 5.55 -3.93
N LEU A 57 11.32 4.92 -2.90
CA LEU A 57 12.71 5.05 -2.52
C LEU A 57 13.33 3.67 -2.42
N LEU A 58 14.51 3.52 -2.98
CA LEU A 58 15.34 2.34 -2.87
C LEU A 58 16.71 2.74 -2.37
N TRP A 59 17.13 2.08 -1.30
CA TRP A 59 18.39 2.33 -0.63
C TRP A 59 19.15 1.02 -0.40
N ASN A 60 20.36 0.95 -0.89
CA ASN A 60 21.28 -0.18 -0.75
C ASN A 60 22.47 0.23 0.16
N PRO A 61 22.29 0.30 1.49
CA PRO A 61 23.38 0.72 2.39
C PRO A 61 24.62 -0.16 2.29
N THR A 62 24.42 -1.44 2.01
CA THR A 62 25.46 -2.42 1.74
C THR A 62 25.11 -3.31 0.56
N GLU A 63 26.03 -4.17 0.11
CA GLU A 63 25.76 -5.16 -0.93
C GLU A 63 24.75 -6.23 -0.52
N TYR A 64 24.56 -6.42 0.79
CA TYR A 64 23.69 -7.45 1.36
C TYR A 64 22.36 -6.91 1.86
N LEU A 65 22.17 -5.58 1.88
CA LEU A 65 21.01 -4.94 2.47
C LEU A 65 20.35 -4.02 1.47
N THR A 66 19.07 -4.24 1.24
CA THR A 66 18.21 -3.38 0.39
C THR A 66 17.01 -2.92 1.21
N VAL A 67 16.78 -1.63 1.27
CA VAL A 67 15.62 -1.01 1.91
C VAL A 67 14.75 -0.38 0.82
N ARG A 68 13.47 -0.74 0.81
CA ARG A 68 12.45 -0.14 -0.07
C ARG A 68 11.42 0.58 0.78
N VAL A 69 11.15 1.83 0.42
CA VAL A 69 10.10 2.63 1.06
C VAL A 69 9.14 3.10 -0.02
N ASN A 70 7.86 2.86 0.19
CA ASN A 70 6.80 3.33 -0.70
C ASN A 70 5.77 4.09 0.13
N GLY A 71 5.35 5.25 -0.38
CA GLY A 71 4.27 6.05 0.18
C GLY A 71 3.33 6.47 -0.92
N LEU A 72 2.03 6.33 -0.70
CA LEU A 72 1.01 6.68 -1.68
C LEU A 72 -0.19 7.31 -0.98
N ARG A 73 -0.68 8.41 -1.52
CA ARG A 73 -1.98 8.98 -1.17
C ARG A 73 -2.76 9.28 -2.44
N ASP A 74 -3.96 8.73 -2.51
CA ASP A 74 -4.83 8.86 -3.67
C ASP A 74 -6.31 8.73 -3.26
N ILE A 75 -7.22 8.94 -4.21
CA ILE A 75 -8.66 8.71 -4.06
C ILE A 75 -9.04 7.56 -4.98
N GLN A 76 -9.59 6.48 -4.41
CA GLN A 76 -10.11 5.35 -5.18
C GLN A 76 -11.64 5.32 -5.15
N GLU A 77 -12.21 4.65 -6.14
CA GLU A 77 -13.65 4.36 -6.14
C GLU A 77 -13.96 3.28 -5.12
N THR A 78 -15.11 3.44 -4.49
CA THR A 78 -15.68 2.42 -3.61
C THR A 78 -16.93 1.81 -4.22
N ALA A 79 -17.16 0.54 -3.93
CA ALA A 79 -18.39 -0.14 -4.33
C ALA A 79 -19.61 0.30 -3.50
N SER A 80 -19.39 0.99 -2.37
CA SER A 80 -20.48 1.47 -1.52
C SER A 80 -21.27 2.59 -2.20
N PRO A 81 -22.59 2.46 -2.32
CA PRO A 81 -23.45 3.48 -2.90
C PRO A 81 -23.56 4.75 -2.04
N LEU A 82 -23.14 4.69 -0.79
CA LEU A 82 -23.24 5.76 0.19
C LEU A 82 -21.99 6.64 0.28
N VAL A 83 -20.91 6.27 -0.42
CA VAL A 83 -19.61 6.92 -0.34
C VAL A 83 -19.17 7.38 -1.72
N ALA A 84 -18.80 8.64 -1.87
CA ALA A 84 -18.33 9.21 -3.12
C ALA A 84 -16.96 8.64 -3.55
N GLY A 85 -16.12 8.30 -2.59
CA GLY A 85 -14.80 7.68 -2.81
C GLY A 85 -14.06 7.53 -1.49
N ASP A 86 -13.05 6.69 -1.50
CA ASP A 86 -12.14 6.51 -0.37
C ASP A 86 -10.82 7.24 -0.64
N GLN A 87 -10.52 8.20 0.21
CA GLN A 87 -9.18 8.75 0.28
C GLN A 87 -8.32 7.78 1.09
N PHE A 88 -7.32 7.19 0.47
CA PHE A 88 -6.42 6.29 1.16
C PHE A 88 -4.99 6.80 1.19
N THR A 89 -4.34 6.56 2.29
CA THR A 89 -2.93 6.83 2.50
C THR A 89 -2.25 5.52 2.85
N ARG A 90 -1.26 5.11 2.06
CA ARG A 90 -0.51 3.87 2.26
C ARG A 90 0.96 4.17 2.47
N GLY A 91 1.54 3.53 3.46
CA GLY A 91 2.98 3.46 3.67
C GLY A 91 3.45 2.01 3.71
N THR A 92 4.57 1.71 3.08
CA THR A 92 5.20 0.39 3.11
C THR A 92 6.70 0.54 3.24
N VAL A 93 7.29 -0.23 4.13
CA VAL A 93 8.74 -0.38 4.26
C VAL A 93 9.06 -1.86 4.14
N ALA A 94 10.07 -2.20 3.34
CA ALA A 94 10.58 -3.55 3.23
C ALA A 94 12.11 -3.54 3.26
N VAL A 95 12.68 -4.49 3.96
CA VAL A 95 14.11 -4.67 4.12
C VAL A 95 14.47 -6.09 3.70
N ASP A 96 15.31 -6.22 2.69
CA ASP A 96 15.90 -7.49 2.29
C ASP A 96 17.32 -7.57 2.79
N TYR A 97 17.66 -8.67 3.42
CA TYR A 97 19.01 -9.00 3.88
C TYR A 97 19.45 -10.33 3.27
N VAL A 98 20.52 -10.29 2.50
CA VAL A 98 21.07 -11.44 1.74
C VAL A 98 22.49 -11.71 2.22
N PRO A 99 22.70 -12.28 3.41
CA PRO A 99 24.05 -12.51 3.96
C PRO A 99 24.87 -13.49 3.13
N THR A 100 24.22 -14.39 2.41
CA THR A 100 24.85 -15.33 1.47
C THR A 100 23.96 -15.53 0.24
N PRO A 101 24.50 -16.00 -0.90
CA PRO A 101 23.70 -16.29 -2.09
C PRO A 101 22.59 -17.33 -1.89
N ALA A 102 22.66 -18.10 -0.82
CA ALA A 102 21.68 -19.15 -0.50
C ALA A 102 20.60 -18.67 0.48
N LEU A 103 20.80 -17.55 1.18
CA LEU A 103 19.95 -17.13 2.30
C LEU A 103 19.42 -15.71 2.09
N LEU A 104 18.10 -15.57 2.12
CA LEU A 104 17.39 -14.29 2.06
C LEU A 104 16.47 -14.16 3.27
N PHE A 105 16.53 -13.03 3.94
CA PHE A 105 15.54 -12.58 4.91
C PHE A 105 14.86 -11.33 4.38
N THR A 106 13.53 -11.28 4.47
CA THR A 106 12.75 -10.09 4.16
C THR A 106 11.90 -9.73 5.37
N ALA A 107 12.07 -8.52 5.89
CA ALA A 107 11.17 -7.92 6.86
C ALA A 107 10.34 -6.85 6.15
N SER A 108 9.04 -6.80 6.40
CA SER A 108 8.18 -5.74 5.86
C SER A 108 7.16 -5.27 6.87
N ALA A 109 6.80 -3.99 6.76
CA ALA A 109 5.70 -3.39 7.49
C ALA A 109 4.91 -2.48 6.55
N ASN A 110 3.60 -2.44 6.72
CA ASN A 110 2.70 -1.58 5.97
C ASN A 110 1.59 -1.03 6.85
N ALA A 111 1.13 0.15 6.49
CA ALA A 111 -0.09 0.73 7.05
C ALA A 111 -0.90 1.39 5.93
N VAL A 112 -2.22 1.27 5.99
CA VAL A 112 -3.15 1.92 5.07
C VAL A 112 -4.24 2.57 5.91
N HIS A 113 -4.41 3.87 5.73
CA HIS A 113 -5.49 4.62 6.35
C HIS A 113 -6.52 4.99 5.30
N TYR A 114 -7.77 4.62 5.54
CA TYR A 114 -8.94 4.94 4.70
C TYR A 114 -9.76 6.02 5.35
N ASN A 115 -10.08 7.04 4.59
CA ASN A 115 -10.97 8.13 4.98
C ASN A 115 -12.09 8.27 3.95
N PRO A 116 -13.26 7.66 4.18
CA PRO A 116 -14.39 7.73 3.27
C PRO A 116 -14.89 9.16 3.12
N VAL A 117 -15.21 9.57 1.89
CA VAL A 117 -15.68 10.91 1.58
C VAL A 117 -17.16 10.88 1.21
N GLY A 118 -17.96 11.69 1.87
CA GLY A 118 -19.38 11.88 1.52
C GLY A 118 -20.39 11.49 2.58
N VAL A 119 -20.13 10.54 3.44
CA VAL A 119 -21.00 10.14 4.56
C VAL A 119 -20.14 9.85 5.79
N THR A 120 -20.70 10.01 6.98
CA THR A 120 -20.10 9.70 8.29
C THR A 120 -19.91 8.18 8.51
N THR A 121 -19.30 7.50 7.56
CA THR A 121 -18.78 6.16 7.78
C THR A 121 -17.40 6.29 8.42
N GLY A 122 -17.15 5.51 9.45
CA GLY A 122 -15.93 5.61 10.23
C GLY A 122 -14.66 5.39 9.40
N ASN A 123 -13.58 6.02 9.83
CA ASN A 123 -12.24 5.76 9.29
C ASN A 123 -11.83 4.31 9.58
N ALA A 124 -11.02 3.76 8.71
CA ALA A 124 -10.41 2.45 8.91
C ALA A 124 -8.88 2.56 8.74
N THR A 125 -8.15 1.85 9.59
CA THR A 125 -6.71 1.71 9.48
C THR A 125 -6.35 0.23 9.42
N GLU A 126 -5.71 -0.17 8.34
CA GLU A 126 -5.14 -1.51 8.20
C GLU A 126 -3.63 -1.41 8.41
N TYR A 127 -3.07 -2.34 9.14
CA TYR A 127 -1.64 -2.42 9.38
C TYR A 127 -1.17 -3.86 9.35
N GLY A 128 0.08 -4.04 8.99
CA GLY A 128 0.64 -5.37 8.94
C GLY A 128 2.14 -5.37 8.93
N GLY A 129 2.68 -6.53 9.26
CA GLY A 129 4.10 -6.81 9.18
C GLY A 129 4.35 -8.25 8.83
N SER A 130 5.47 -8.52 8.18
CA SER A 130 5.88 -9.90 7.89
C SER A 130 7.38 -10.08 7.97
N LEU A 131 7.77 -11.28 8.38
CA LEU A 131 9.14 -11.80 8.30
C LEU A 131 9.13 -13.02 7.40
N LEU A 132 9.95 -13.02 6.37
CA LEU A 132 10.17 -14.13 5.45
C LEU A 132 11.62 -14.57 5.52
N GLY A 133 11.84 -15.86 5.67
CA GLY A 133 13.13 -16.51 5.45
C GLY A 133 13.05 -17.41 4.23
N ARG A 134 14.04 -17.35 3.35
CA ARG A 134 14.20 -18.28 2.24
C ARG A 134 15.62 -18.85 2.28
N TYR A 135 15.71 -20.18 2.27
CA TYR A 135 16.97 -20.89 2.17
C TYR A 135 16.99 -21.74 0.90
N ARG A 136 17.97 -21.49 0.03
CA ARG A 136 18.20 -22.24 -1.20
C ARG A 136 19.06 -23.46 -0.90
N LEU A 137 18.46 -24.64 -0.95
CA LEU A 137 19.15 -25.91 -0.75
C LEU A 137 20.11 -26.22 -1.90
N ASN A 138 19.66 -25.94 -3.13
CA ASN A 138 20.43 -26.09 -4.36
C ASN A 138 19.82 -25.24 -5.49
N ARG A 139 20.24 -25.43 -6.74
CA ARG A 139 19.75 -24.66 -7.90
C ARG A 139 18.26 -24.85 -8.17
N ARG A 140 17.65 -25.95 -7.72
CA ARG A 140 16.25 -26.30 -8.00
C ARG A 140 15.36 -26.17 -6.78
N TRP A 141 15.87 -26.36 -5.57
CA TRP A 141 15.08 -26.44 -4.35
C TRP A 141 15.36 -25.28 -3.40
N SER A 142 14.31 -24.68 -2.91
CA SER A 142 14.38 -23.75 -1.79
C SER A 142 13.26 -23.98 -0.80
N VAL A 143 13.54 -23.70 0.47
CA VAL A 143 12.58 -23.70 1.58
C VAL A 143 12.26 -22.26 1.93
N THR A 144 10.99 -21.98 2.15
CA THR A 144 10.51 -20.66 2.58
C THR A 144 9.71 -20.80 3.87
N SER A 145 9.89 -19.85 4.77
CA SER A 145 9.07 -19.71 5.97
C SER A 145 8.65 -18.25 6.09
N ARG A 146 7.38 -18.03 6.42
CA ARG A 146 6.85 -16.68 6.63
C ARG A 146 5.99 -16.64 7.88
N VAL A 147 6.18 -15.59 8.66
CA VAL A 147 5.28 -15.19 9.74
C VAL A 147 4.78 -13.79 9.38
N SER A 148 3.49 -13.58 9.47
CA SER A 148 2.87 -12.27 9.23
C SER A 148 1.81 -11.98 10.28
N TYR A 149 1.71 -10.72 10.63
CA TYR A 149 0.67 -10.15 11.46
C TYR A 149 -0.09 -9.11 10.66
N ASN A 150 -1.41 -9.14 10.68
CA ASN A 150 -2.26 -8.14 10.05
C ASN A 150 -3.37 -7.77 11.02
N GLY A 151 -3.69 -6.49 11.06
CA GLY A 151 -4.77 -5.96 11.86
C GLY A 151 -5.52 -4.87 11.11
N ARG A 152 -6.76 -4.67 11.49
CA ARG A 152 -7.64 -3.61 11.03
C ARG A 152 -8.36 -3.01 12.21
N ASP A 153 -8.22 -1.70 12.38
CA ASP A 153 -8.95 -0.90 13.33
C ASP A 153 -10.00 -0.06 12.61
N THR A 154 -11.21 -0.08 13.11
CA THR A 154 -12.32 0.74 12.63
C THR A 154 -13.05 1.37 13.81
N ASN A 155 -13.90 2.35 13.55
CA ASN A 155 -14.77 2.92 14.58
C ASN A 155 -15.87 1.94 15.04
N SER A 156 -15.98 0.78 14.38
CA SER A 156 -16.92 -0.30 14.74
C SER A 156 -16.14 -1.51 15.25
N PRO A 157 -16.35 -1.95 16.50
CA PRO A 157 -15.67 -3.13 17.02
C PRO A 157 -15.94 -4.43 16.23
N ILE A 158 -17.07 -4.49 15.52
CA ILE A 158 -17.46 -5.68 14.73
C ILE A 158 -16.58 -5.83 13.50
N ASP A 159 -16.05 -4.71 12.95
CA ASP A 159 -15.25 -4.69 11.73
C ASP A 159 -13.75 -4.65 12.02
N SER A 160 -13.37 -4.60 13.29
CA SER A 160 -11.97 -4.65 13.73
C SER A 160 -11.53 -6.10 13.91
N PHE A 161 -10.34 -6.41 13.45
CA PHE A 161 -9.73 -7.73 13.61
C PHE A 161 -8.22 -7.63 13.65
N ASP A 162 -7.59 -8.66 14.22
CA ASP A 162 -6.16 -8.89 14.07
C ASP A 162 -5.86 -10.40 14.01
N GLY A 163 -4.71 -10.75 13.48
CA GLY A 163 -4.34 -12.14 13.36
C GLY A 163 -2.89 -12.36 12.95
N ILE A 164 -2.38 -13.52 13.36
CA ILE A 164 -1.06 -14.02 12.99
C ILE A 164 -1.22 -15.18 12.02
N TRP A 165 -0.44 -15.15 10.96
CA TRP A 165 -0.37 -16.20 9.96
C TRP A 165 1.06 -16.73 9.86
N VAL A 166 1.18 -18.07 9.89
CA VAL A 166 2.45 -18.75 9.70
C VAL A 166 2.32 -19.66 8.49
N SER A 167 3.29 -19.61 7.60
CA SER A 167 3.35 -20.49 6.43
C SER A 167 4.75 -21.00 6.21
N MET A 168 4.85 -22.25 5.74
CA MET A 168 6.09 -22.88 5.29
C MET A 168 5.85 -23.51 3.92
N GLY A 169 6.85 -23.49 3.08
CA GLY A 169 6.76 -24.05 1.74
C GLY A 169 8.09 -24.49 1.17
N ILE A 170 8.00 -25.37 0.20
CA ILE A 170 9.14 -25.81 -0.61
C ILE A 170 8.86 -25.36 -2.03
N VAL A 171 9.83 -24.71 -2.66
CA VAL A 171 9.75 -24.22 -4.03
C VAL A 171 10.71 -24.99 -4.91
N LEU A 172 10.19 -25.58 -5.98
CA LEU A 172 10.95 -26.21 -7.07
C LEU A 172 11.00 -25.23 -8.25
N THR A 173 12.19 -24.92 -8.70
CA THR A 173 12.44 -24.15 -9.93
C THR A 173 12.86 -25.13 -11.04
N LEU A 174 12.13 -25.16 -12.14
CA LEU A 174 12.38 -26.01 -13.30
C LEU A 174 13.33 -25.33 -14.30
#